data_33ba3ae38093134d283503675bebcaa8
#
_entry.id   33ba3ae38093134d283503675bebcaa8
#
_cell.length_a   1.000
_cell.length_b   1.000
_cell.length_c   1.000
_cell.angle_alpha   90.00
_cell.angle_beta   90.00
_cell.angle_gamma   90.00
#
_symmetry.space_group_name_H-M   'P 1'
#
loop_
_entity.id
_entity.type
_entity.pdbx_description
1 polymer ?
#
loop_
_entity_poly.entity_id
_entity_poly.type
_entity_poly.pdbx_seq_one_letter_code
_entity_poly.pdbx_strand_id
1 'polypeptide(L)'
;MTGTAAPERVDVAIVGGGLAGCALAVALARAGIEVVVLERQPAWRWRAAGVFSSPVTMDALRRVGLSEATLASVARPIPAMRLETPGGAVARLTYGAEAGGPPAVGFDRSTLDPALEALARGAGATVRRGVTVETVDLDAGRPVLGMRTQDGTGTLRCHIAVGADGAHSVVASAAGVARPSRLPERVGLSYHLADPRPDEPTDARLRVFDGGYIGIAPVPGRRVNVGIVLGPAWRDRLARAGASTTATGIVAAVPATEVDPATWRDGERCDPVAGAAPLGGRVTRRAGPGWWLVGDAVGFLDPFTGEGLHRALVSTELAAAAIRAALDRPEQAARAAAAYDRAMQRRFAAKDALSWLVQAFLARPASFEYAARRLATRPGVRATMGLVMGDLVPATRGLDPRFLASLLAP
;
A
#
# COMPACT_ATOMS: atom_id res chain seq x y z
N MET A 1 36.41 29.62 9.63
CA MET A 1 35.26 29.61 10.56
C MET A 1 34.02 29.50 9.69
N THR A 2 33.57 28.29 9.40
CA THR A 2 32.31 28.03 8.67
C THR A 2 31.16 28.28 9.65
N GLY A 3 30.47 29.39 9.47
CA GLY A 3 29.28 29.72 10.24
C GLY A 3 28.26 28.58 10.04
N THR A 4 27.97 27.84 11.10
CA THR A 4 26.85 26.91 11.15
C THR A 4 25.57 27.74 11.01
N ALA A 5 24.98 27.73 9.81
CA ALA A 5 23.64 28.30 9.64
C ALA A 5 22.71 27.70 10.70
N ALA A 6 21.86 28.52 11.30
CA ALA A 6 20.88 28.04 12.28
C ALA A 6 20.08 26.90 11.64
N PRO A 7 19.82 25.81 12.38
CA PRO A 7 19.08 24.68 11.81
C PRO A 7 17.71 25.15 11.34
N GLU A 8 17.39 24.78 10.09
CA GLU A 8 16.10 25.08 9.50
C GLU A 8 14.97 24.52 10.37
N ARG A 9 13.86 25.26 10.49
CA ARG A 9 12.70 24.89 11.31
C ARG A 9 11.45 24.90 10.46
N VAL A 10 10.58 23.90 10.67
CA VAL A 10 9.27 23.76 10.01
C VAL A 10 8.25 23.22 11.01
N ASP A 11 6.97 23.38 10.74
CA ASP A 11 5.94 22.80 11.59
C ASP A 11 5.94 21.27 11.46
N VAL A 12 5.90 20.76 10.22
CA VAL A 12 5.80 19.32 9.95
C VAL A 12 6.85 18.89 8.92
N ALA A 13 7.67 17.91 9.29
CA ALA A 13 8.57 17.20 8.36
C ALA A 13 8.00 15.82 8.04
N ILE A 14 7.73 15.54 6.76
CA ILE A 14 7.22 14.26 6.28
C ILE A 14 8.37 13.49 5.63
N VAL A 15 8.70 12.32 6.14
CA VAL A 15 9.71 11.43 5.58
C VAL A 15 9.04 10.48 4.59
N GLY A 16 9.34 10.62 3.31
CA GLY A 16 8.79 9.85 2.20
C GLY A 16 7.77 10.63 1.36
N GLY A 17 8.10 10.84 0.09
CA GLY A 17 7.30 11.55 -0.91
C GLY A 17 6.44 10.62 -1.78
N GLY A 18 5.97 9.49 -1.22
CA GLY A 18 5.01 8.61 -1.88
C GLY A 18 3.56 9.10 -1.74
N LEU A 19 2.60 8.26 -2.16
CA LEU A 19 1.16 8.57 -2.10
C LEU A 19 0.72 9.11 -0.74
N ALA A 20 1.07 8.43 0.36
CA ALA A 20 0.68 8.85 1.70
C ALA A 20 1.30 10.19 2.12
N GLY A 21 2.61 10.37 1.88
CA GLY A 21 3.31 11.60 2.25
C GLY A 21 2.80 12.81 1.49
N CYS A 22 2.62 12.69 0.17
CA CYS A 22 2.08 13.77 -0.64
C CYS A 22 0.61 14.09 -0.31
N ALA A 23 -0.24 13.07 -0.11
CA ALA A 23 -1.64 13.29 0.28
C ALA A 23 -1.77 13.99 1.64
N LEU A 24 -0.94 13.61 2.62
CA LEU A 24 -0.88 14.30 3.90
C LEU A 24 -0.39 15.74 3.76
N ALA A 25 0.67 15.94 2.96
CA ALA A 25 1.22 17.28 2.70
C ALA A 25 0.17 18.22 2.10
N VAL A 26 -0.66 17.74 1.15
CA VAL A 26 -1.80 18.50 0.61
C VAL A 26 -2.73 18.96 1.72
N ALA A 27 -3.14 18.02 2.59
CA ALA A 27 -4.12 18.33 3.64
C ALA A 27 -3.60 19.32 4.67
N LEU A 28 -2.34 19.23 5.05
CA LEU A 28 -1.70 20.10 6.04
C LEU A 28 -1.38 21.48 5.46
N ALA A 29 -0.81 21.54 4.25
CA ALA A 29 -0.48 22.82 3.60
C ALA A 29 -1.74 23.65 3.30
N ARG A 30 -2.84 23.04 2.86
CA ARG A 30 -4.15 23.71 2.71
C ARG A 30 -4.70 24.27 4.02
N ALA A 31 -4.27 23.71 5.15
CA ALA A 31 -4.62 24.23 6.48
C ALA A 31 -3.66 25.33 6.97
N GLY A 32 -2.73 25.81 6.13
CA GLY A 32 -1.78 26.87 6.46
C GLY A 32 -0.58 26.39 7.29
N ILE A 33 -0.35 25.09 7.42
CA ILE A 33 0.78 24.51 8.16
C ILE A 33 2.00 24.46 7.25
N GLU A 34 3.16 24.86 7.76
CA GLU A 34 4.43 24.77 7.05
C GLU A 34 4.91 23.32 6.98
N VAL A 35 4.88 22.73 5.75
CA VAL A 35 5.18 21.32 5.52
C VAL A 35 6.37 21.16 4.60
N VAL A 36 7.32 20.32 5.02
CA VAL A 36 8.42 19.85 4.16
C VAL A 36 8.31 18.33 4.00
N VAL A 37 8.30 17.86 2.76
CA VAL A 37 8.38 16.44 2.38
C VAL A 37 9.81 16.13 1.95
N LEU A 38 10.41 15.09 2.54
CA LEU A 38 11.77 14.63 2.27
C LEU A 38 11.70 13.29 1.53
N GLU A 39 12.06 13.29 0.24
CA GLU A 39 12.05 12.07 -0.60
C GLU A 39 13.48 11.71 -1.01
N ARG A 40 13.89 10.47 -0.72
CA ARG A 40 15.24 9.99 -1.01
C ARG A 40 15.56 9.86 -2.51
N GLN A 41 14.53 9.62 -3.35
CA GLN A 41 14.74 9.49 -4.79
C GLN A 41 14.82 10.87 -5.45
N PRO A 42 15.87 11.16 -6.24
CA PRO A 42 16.00 12.45 -6.93
C PRO A 42 14.91 12.62 -8.01
N ALA A 43 14.48 11.52 -8.61
CA ALA A 43 13.35 11.47 -9.55
C ALA A 43 12.43 10.30 -9.24
N TRP A 44 11.19 10.35 -9.73
CA TRP A 44 10.29 9.22 -9.61
C TRP A 44 10.86 8.00 -10.36
N ARG A 45 10.74 6.84 -9.75
CA ARG A 45 11.08 5.56 -10.36
C ARG A 45 10.11 4.48 -9.92
N TRP A 46 9.89 3.48 -10.78
CA TRP A 46 9.12 2.30 -10.43
C TRP A 46 9.71 1.58 -9.21
N ARG A 47 8.83 1.17 -8.31
CA ARG A 47 9.15 0.35 -7.13
C ARG A 47 8.02 -0.64 -6.89
N ALA A 48 8.29 -1.74 -6.21
CA ALA A 48 7.25 -2.68 -5.80
C ALA A 48 6.22 -1.94 -4.94
N ALA A 49 5.04 -1.71 -5.50
CA ALA A 49 3.93 -0.99 -4.87
C ALA A 49 2.59 -1.53 -5.37
N GLY A 50 1.55 -1.41 -4.55
CA GLY A 50 0.20 -1.77 -4.96
C GLY A 50 -0.30 -0.84 -6.07
N VAL A 51 -0.93 -1.44 -7.07
CA VAL A 51 -1.59 -0.73 -8.18
C VAL A 51 -3.09 -1.02 -8.24
N PHE A 52 -3.50 -2.24 -7.85
CA PHE A 52 -4.91 -2.61 -7.72
C PHE A 52 -5.49 -2.06 -6.42
N SER A 53 -6.71 -1.52 -6.49
CA SER A 53 -7.39 -1.00 -5.31
C SER A 53 -8.91 -1.16 -5.39
N SER A 54 -9.52 -1.13 -4.21
CA SER A 54 -10.98 -1.14 -4.05
C SER A 54 -11.63 0.11 -4.66
N PRO A 55 -12.92 0.02 -5.02
CA PRO A 55 -13.70 1.13 -5.62
C PRO A 55 -13.63 2.44 -4.84
N VAL A 56 -13.68 2.38 -3.52
CA VAL A 56 -13.73 3.57 -2.63
C VAL A 56 -12.45 4.42 -2.66
N THR A 57 -11.38 3.91 -3.25
CA THR A 57 -10.11 4.65 -3.37
C THR A 57 -10.25 5.88 -4.27
N MET A 58 -11.09 5.81 -5.29
CA MET A 58 -11.36 6.96 -6.17
C MET A 58 -11.95 8.13 -5.40
N ASP A 59 -12.92 7.87 -4.50
CA ASP A 59 -13.51 8.92 -3.65
C ASP A 59 -12.50 9.47 -2.65
N ALA A 60 -11.63 8.64 -2.13
CA ALA A 60 -10.55 9.11 -1.27
C ALA A 60 -9.59 10.05 -2.00
N LEU A 61 -9.22 9.75 -3.25
CA LEU A 61 -8.38 10.63 -4.09
C LEU A 61 -9.09 11.94 -4.47
N ARG A 62 -10.42 11.91 -4.72
CA ARG A 62 -11.24 13.13 -4.88
C ARG A 62 -11.18 14.03 -3.65
N ARG A 63 -11.31 13.45 -2.45
CA ARG A 63 -11.19 14.20 -1.19
C ARG A 63 -9.80 14.81 -0.99
N VAL A 64 -8.74 14.17 -1.44
CA VAL A 64 -7.40 14.77 -1.46
C VAL A 64 -7.36 15.97 -2.41
N GLY A 65 -8.17 15.98 -3.47
CA GLY A 65 -8.34 17.09 -4.41
C GLY A 65 -7.77 16.85 -5.80
N LEU A 66 -7.60 15.60 -6.21
CA LEU A 66 -7.32 15.30 -7.61
C LEU A 66 -8.56 15.58 -8.46
N SER A 67 -8.36 16.23 -9.61
CA SER A 67 -9.44 16.52 -10.56
C SER A 67 -9.94 15.25 -11.26
N GLU A 68 -11.19 15.27 -11.75
CA GLU A 68 -11.75 14.15 -12.53
C GLU A 68 -10.90 13.83 -13.77
N ALA A 69 -10.35 14.85 -14.43
CA ALA A 69 -9.46 14.64 -15.58
C ALA A 69 -8.17 13.90 -15.17
N THR A 70 -7.57 14.27 -14.04
CA THR A 70 -6.40 13.55 -13.50
C THR A 70 -6.78 12.13 -13.11
N LEU A 71 -7.90 11.94 -12.41
CA LEU A 71 -8.36 10.62 -11.99
C LEU A 71 -8.60 9.70 -13.21
N ALA A 72 -9.21 10.22 -14.28
CA ALA A 72 -9.41 9.47 -15.50
C ALA A 72 -8.09 9.06 -16.20
N SER A 73 -7.05 9.87 -16.07
CA SER A 73 -5.74 9.57 -16.68
C SER A 73 -4.90 8.57 -15.89
N VAL A 74 -5.06 8.52 -14.56
CA VAL A 74 -4.24 7.69 -13.66
C VAL A 74 -4.90 6.36 -13.29
N ALA A 75 -6.17 6.17 -13.64
CA ALA A 75 -6.99 5.05 -13.20
C ALA A 75 -7.61 4.30 -14.38
N ARG A 76 -7.60 2.97 -14.33
CA ARG A 76 -8.31 2.09 -15.27
C ARG A 76 -9.35 1.28 -14.51
N PRO A 77 -10.64 1.30 -14.90
CA PRO A 77 -11.68 0.48 -14.30
C PRO A 77 -11.40 -1.01 -14.47
N ILE A 78 -11.64 -1.78 -13.44
CA ILE A 78 -11.49 -3.24 -13.42
C ILE A 78 -12.84 -3.84 -13.03
N PRO A 79 -13.55 -4.52 -13.96
CA PRO A 79 -14.89 -5.04 -13.70
C PRO A 79 -14.96 -6.03 -12.55
N ALA A 80 -13.97 -6.90 -12.42
CA ALA A 80 -13.91 -7.93 -11.39
C ALA A 80 -12.48 -8.40 -11.10
N MET A 81 -12.33 -9.14 -10.00
CA MET A 81 -11.16 -9.94 -9.68
C MET A 81 -11.48 -11.42 -9.88
N ARG A 82 -10.72 -12.11 -10.69
CA ARG A 82 -10.76 -13.57 -10.81
C ARG A 82 -9.78 -14.19 -9.82
N LEU A 83 -10.30 -14.88 -8.84
CA LEU A 83 -9.52 -15.67 -7.90
C LEU A 83 -9.36 -17.09 -8.46
N GLU A 84 -8.13 -17.50 -8.73
CA GLU A 84 -7.79 -18.78 -9.33
C GLU A 84 -6.93 -19.60 -8.37
N THR A 85 -7.20 -20.91 -8.29
CA THR A 85 -6.53 -21.82 -7.36
C THR A 85 -5.82 -22.96 -8.09
N PRO A 86 -4.84 -23.64 -7.45
CA PRO A 86 -4.16 -24.78 -8.06
C PRO A 86 -5.08 -25.94 -8.48
N GLY A 87 -6.17 -26.16 -7.73
CA GLY A 87 -7.17 -27.19 -8.03
C GLY A 87 -8.20 -26.79 -9.09
N GLY A 88 -8.01 -25.63 -9.75
CA GLY A 88 -8.83 -25.18 -10.86
C GLY A 88 -10.12 -24.46 -10.47
N ALA A 89 -10.33 -24.15 -9.19
CA ALA A 89 -11.46 -23.29 -8.82
C ALA A 89 -11.23 -21.86 -9.32
N VAL A 90 -12.30 -21.26 -9.89
CA VAL A 90 -12.30 -19.86 -10.33
C VAL A 90 -13.51 -19.15 -9.73
N ALA A 91 -13.27 -18.16 -8.88
CA ALA A 91 -14.30 -17.28 -8.34
C ALA A 91 -14.14 -15.87 -8.90
N ARG A 92 -15.20 -15.30 -9.48
CA ARG A 92 -15.19 -13.94 -10.04
C ARG A 92 -15.89 -12.97 -9.08
N LEU A 93 -15.13 -12.08 -8.45
CA LEU A 93 -15.61 -11.08 -7.48
C LEU A 93 -15.83 -9.73 -8.19
N THR A 94 -17.04 -9.21 -8.23
CA THR A 94 -17.45 -8.03 -9.01
C THR A 94 -17.49 -6.71 -8.23
N TYR A 95 -17.16 -6.71 -6.95
CA TYR A 95 -17.15 -5.51 -6.09
C TYR A 95 -18.46 -4.68 -6.15
N GLY A 96 -19.58 -5.34 -6.36
CA GLY A 96 -20.88 -4.69 -6.49
C GLY A 96 -21.24 -4.23 -7.92
N ALA A 97 -20.39 -4.41 -8.91
CA ALA A 97 -20.67 -4.01 -10.29
C ALA A 97 -21.92 -4.69 -10.89
N GLU A 98 -22.22 -5.92 -10.49
CA GLU A 98 -23.47 -6.62 -10.85
C GLU A 98 -24.74 -5.91 -10.36
N ALA A 99 -24.62 -5.09 -9.30
CA ALA A 99 -25.69 -4.27 -8.75
C ALA A 99 -25.59 -2.78 -9.17
N GLY A 100 -24.82 -2.46 -10.21
CA GLY A 100 -24.60 -1.09 -10.66
C GLY A 100 -23.63 -0.28 -9.79
N GLY A 101 -22.89 -0.95 -8.89
CA GLY A 101 -21.87 -0.32 -8.07
C GLY A 101 -20.57 -0.03 -8.84
N PRO A 102 -19.67 0.76 -8.24
CA PRO A 102 -18.41 1.13 -8.90
C PRO A 102 -17.47 -0.07 -9.05
N PRO A 103 -16.70 -0.14 -10.16
CA PRO A 103 -15.70 -1.17 -10.37
C PRO A 103 -14.48 -0.97 -9.47
N ALA A 104 -13.67 -2.02 -9.29
CA ALA A 104 -12.31 -1.87 -8.77
C ALA A 104 -11.45 -1.07 -9.75
N VAL A 105 -10.24 -0.71 -9.34
CA VAL A 105 -9.40 0.21 -10.11
C VAL A 105 -7.95 -0.25 -10.15
N GLY A 106 -7.35 -0.19 -11.32
CA GLY A 106 -5.90 -0.28 -11.51
C GLY A 106 -5.30 1.11 -11.68
N PHE A 107 -4.30 1.45 -10.87
CA PHE A 107 -3.65 2.75 -10.93
C PHE A 107 -2.29 2.69 -11.61
N ASP A 108 -2.02 3.67 -12.48
CA ASP A 108 -0.66 3.92 -12.94
C ASP A 108 0.08 4.81 -11.92
N ARG A 109 0.99 4.20 -11.19
CA ARG A 109 1.80 4.90 -10.16
C ARG A 109 2.80 5.87 -10.77
N SER A 110 3.18 5.69 -12.05
CA SER A 110 4.10 6.61 -12.74
C SER A 110 3.46 7.96 -13.04
N THR A 111 2.13 8.03 -13.03
CA THR A 111 1.35 9.25 -13.22
C THR A 111 0.67 9.71 -11.94
N LEU A 112 0.14 8.80 -11.13
CA LEU A 112 -0.55 9.11 -9.88
C LEU A 112 0.38 9.75 -8.83
N ASP A 113 1.56 9.15 -8.58
CA ASP A 113 2.47 9.66 -7.57
C ASP A 113 2.99 11.07 -7.91
N PRO A 114 3.45 11.36 -9.16
CA PRO A 114 3.79 12.72 -9.58
C PRO A 114 2.61 13.71 -9.53
N ALA A 115 1.40 13.28 -9.87
CA ALA A 115 0.22 14.15 -9.78
C ALA A 115 -0.07 14.56 -8.32
N LEU A 116 0.06 13.65 -7.38
CA LEU A 116 -0.07 13.96 -5.94
C LEU A 116 1.05 14.87 -5.44
N GLU A 117 2.28 14.69 -5.91
CA GLU A 117 3.38 15.60 -5.58
C GLU A 117 3.14 17.01 -6.13
N ALA A 118 2.71 17.13 -7.39
CA ALA A 118 2.36 18.42 -7.98
C ALA A 118 1.23 19.10 -7.20
N LEU A 119 0.23 18.34 -6.78
CA LEU A 119 -0.86 18.85 -5.94
C LEU A 119 -0.36 19.32 -4.57
N ALA A 120 0.59 18.60 -3.94
CA ALA A 120 1.18 19.00 -2.67
C ALA A 120 1.97 20.32 -2.80
N ARG A 121 2.78 20.44 -3.86
CA ARG A 121 3.50 21.68 -4.18
C ARG A 121 2.53 22.84 -4.46
N GLY A 122 1.49 22.59 -5.25
CA GLY A 122 0.44 23.58 -5.53
C GLY A 122 -0.37 24.00 -4.31
N ALA A 123 -0.44 23.15 -3.28
CA ALA A 123 -1.05 23.48 -1.99
C ALA A 123 -0.13 24.28 -1.06
N GLY A 124 1.15 24.48 -1.40
CA GLY A 124 2.13 25.21 -0.62
C GLY A 124 3.15 24.35 0.14
N ALA A 125 3.11 23.03 0.01
CA ALA A 125 4.11 22.17 0.63
C ALA A 125 5.45 22.24 -0.11
N THR A 126 6.57 22.28 0.63
CA THR A 126 7.91 22.13 0.06
C THR A 126 8.24 20.67 -0.09
N VAL A 127 8.56 20.20 -1.32
CA VAL A 127 8.99 18.81 -1.55
C VAL A 127 10.46 18.82 -1.97
N ARG A 128 11.32 18.18 -1.17
CA ARG A 128 12.75 18.02 -1.43
C ARG A 128 13.05 16.60 -1.83
N ARG A 129 13.50 16.42 -3.07
CA ARG A 129 13.95 15.16 -3.60
C ARG A 129 15.47 15.00 -3.47
N GLY A 130 15.96 13.74 -3.48
CA GLY A 130 17.38 13.43 -3.27
C GLY A 130 17.83 13.62 -1.81
N VAL A 131 16.89 13.64 -0.86
CA VAL A 131 17.16 13.80 0.57
C VAL A 131 16.86 12.50 1.30
N THR A 132 17.89 11.86 1.81
CA THR A 132 17.76 10.67 2.66
C THR A 132 17.76 11.08 4.12
N VAL A 133 16.69 10.78 4.85
CA VAL A 133 16.67 10.89 6.31
C VAL A 133 17.33 9.64 6.88
N GLU A 134 18.44 9.82 7.59
CA GLU A 134 19.23 8.73 8.17
C GLU A 134 18.94 8.53 9.65
N THR A 135 18.67 9.63 10.36
CA THR A 135 18.40 9.60 11.82
C THR A 135 17.21 10.48 12.14
N VAL A 136 16.48 10.11 13.16
CA VAL A 136 15.40 10.90 13.75
C VAL A 136 15.58 10.87 15.26
N ASP A 137 15.83 12.04 15.85
CA ASP A 137 15.88 12.22 17.31
C ASP A 137 14.53 12.77 17.78
N LEU A 138 13.87 12.04 18.68
CA LEU A 138 12.56 12.36 19.23
C LEU A 138 12.61 12.82 20.71
N ASP A 139 13.79 12.80 21.35
CA ASP A 139 13.92 12.90 22.82
C ASP A 139 13.56 14.29 23.36
N ALA A 140 13.74 15.34 22.62
CA ALA A 140 13.49 16.70 23.08
C ALA A 140 12.03 17.19 22.90
N GLY A 141 11.07 16.31 22.53
CA GLY A 141 9.70 16.71 22.22
C GLY A 141 9.57 17.56 20.93
N ARG A 142 10.71 17.92 20.34
CA ARG A 142 10.86 18.59 19.04
C ARG A 142 11.82 17.77 18.19
N PRO A 143 11.30 16.98 17.24
CA PRO A 143 12.10 16.09 16.40
C PRO A 143 13.21 16.83 15.66
N VAL A 144 14.36 16.16 15.56
CA VAL A 144 15.51 16.58 14.74
C VAL A 144 15.80 15.46 13.75
N LEU A 145 15.73 15.77 12.47
CA LEU A 145 16.01 14.83 11.40
C LEU A 145 17.42 15.07 10.87
N GLY A 146 18.27 14.05 10.94
CA GLY A 146 19.56 14.02 10.27
C GLY A 146 19.40 13.58 8.83
N MET A 147 19.87 14.41 7.91
CA MET A 147 19.65 14.23 6.46
C MET A 147 20.97 14.14 5.70
N ARG A 148 20.97 13.36 4.61
CA ARG A 148 22.05 13.31 3.62
C ARG A 148 21.49 13.66 2.24
N THR A 149 22.21 14.56 1.55
CA THR A 149 21.98 14.94 0.16
C THR A 149 23.24 14.67 -0.67
N GLN A 150 23.22 15.02 -1.94
CA GLN A 150 24.42 15.00 -2.79
C GLN A 150 25.47 16.03 -2.33
N ASP A 151 25.04 17.15 -1.74
CA ASP A 151 25.89 18.26 -1.32
C ASP A 151 26.46 18.09 0.11
N GLY A 152 26.05 17.03 0.83
CA GLY A 152 26.52 16.74 2.18
C GLY A 152 25.41 16.39 3.16
N THR A 153 25.72 16.52 4.45
CA THR A 153 24.80 16.24 5.56
C THR A 153 24.23 17.52 6.15
N GLY A 154 23.03 17.45 6.69
CA GLY A 154 22.37 18.56 7.35
C GLY A 154 21.35 18.10 8.38
N THR A 155 20.76 19.03 9.09
CA THR A 155 19.71 18.75 10.07
C THR A 155 18.49 19.62 9.82
N LEU A 156 17.30 19.05 10.03
CA LEU A 156 16.01 19.74 10.00
C LEU A 156 15.33 19.57 11.35
N ARG A 157 14.89 20.68 11.95
CA ARG A 157 14.08 20.66 13.16
C ARG A 157 12.61 20.84 12.80
N CYS A 158 11.71 20.13 13.49
CA CYS A 158 10.28 20.30 13.28
C CYS A 158 9.51 20.18 14.60
N HIS A 159 8.23 20.60 14.58
CA HIS A 159 7.35 20.35 15.70
C HIS A 159 6.86 18.90 15.65
N ILE A 160 6.64 18.38 14.43
CA ILE A 160 6.14 17.02 14.22
C ILE A 160 6.91 16.35 13.07
N ALA A 161 7.44 15.13 13.32
CA ALA A 161 7.99 14.25 12.31
C ALA A 161 6.95 13.20 11.88
N VAL A 162 6.74 13.03 10.59
CA VAL A 162 5.81 12.02 10.06
C VAL A 162 6.56 10.99 9.24
N GLY A 163 6.43 9.71 9.60
CA GLY A 163 6.89 8.58 8.79
C GLY A 163 5.84 8.21 7.73
N ALA A 164 6.19 8.47 6.46
CA ALA A 164 5.44 8.08 5.25
C ALA A 164 6.34 7.30 4.28
N ASP A 165 7.42 6.72 4.80
CA ASP A 165 8.55 6.09 4.12
C ASP A 165 8.38 4.56 3.93
N GLY A 166 7.16 4.06 4.14
CA GLY A 166 6.79 2.67 3.88
C GLY A 166 7.04 1.73 5.06
N ALA A 167 7.00 0.43 4.80
CA ALA A 167 7.01 -0.61 5.83
C ALA A 167 8.28 -0.63 6.70
N HIS A 168 9.38 -0.02 6.23
CA HIS A 168 10.68 0.06 6.95
C HIS A 168 10.96 1.51 7.40
N SER A 169 9.97 2.15 8.01
CA SER A 169 10.03 3.54 8.41
C SER A 169 11.14 3.84 9.42
N VAL A 170 11.97 4.84 9.09
CA VAL A 170 13.01 5.34 10.01
C VAL A 170 12.39 6.02 11.22
N VAL A 171 11.22 6.69 11.04
CA VAL A 171 10.49 7.33 12.15
C VAL A 171 9.91 6.27 13.09
N ALA A 172 9.34 5.18 12.56
CA ALA A 172 8.84 4.07 13.37
C ALA A 172 9.96 3.38 14.16
N SER A 173 11.14 3.26 13.54
CA SER A 173 12.35 2.70 14.19
C SER A 173 12.85 3.60 15.30
N ALA A 174 12.98 4.90 15.05
CA ALA A 174 13.41 5.90 16.04
C ALA A 174 12.44 5.98 17.23
N ALA A 175 11.14 5.88 16.97
CA ALA A 175 10.10 5.84 18.01
C ALA A 175 10.09 4.50 18.80
N GLY A 176 10.91 3.52 18.45
CA GLY A 176 10.97 2.20 19.10
C GLY A 176 9.70 1.36 18.94
N VAL A 177 8.83 1.70 17.93
CA VAL A 177 7.53 1.04 17.77
C VAL A 177 7.50 0.03 16.63
N ALA A 178 8.50 0.02 15.74
CA ALA A 178 8.61 -0.94 14.65
C ALA A 178 8.80 -2.38 15.17
N ARG A 179 8.09 -3.32 14.59
CA ARG A 179 8.19 -4.76 14.90
C ARG A 179 8.15 -5.57 13.61
N PRO A 180 8.84 -6.71 13.55
CA PRO A 180 8.73 -7.63 12.40
C PRO A 180 7.30 -8.07 12.14
N SER A 181 7.01 -8.46 10.90
CA SER A 181 5.76 -9.12 10.55
C SER A 181 5.56 -10.39 11.40
N ARG A 182 4.29 -10.74 11.65
CA ARG A 182 3.94 -12.05 12.23
C ARG A 182 3.82 -13.15 11.17
N LEU A 183 3.71 -12.77 9.90
CA LEU A 183 3.79 -13.73 8.81
C LEU A 183 5.23 -14.15 8.57
N PRO A 184 5.46 -15.37 8.07
CA PRO A 184 6.77 -15.78 7.58
C PRO A 184 7.32 -14.77 6.57
N GLU A 185 8.64 -14.66 6.50
CA GLU A 185 9.31 -13.76 5.60
C GLU A 185 8.93 -14.03 4.14
N ARG A 186 8.49 -12.99 3.43
CA ARG A 186 8.05 -13.06 2.03
C ARG A 186 8.79 -12.05 1.19
N VAL A 187 8.90 -12.36 -0.10
CA VAL A 187 9.44 -11.45 -1.12
C VAL A 187 8.31 -11.04 -2.04
N GLY A 188 8.19 -9.74 -2.28
CA GLY A 188 7.30 -9.16 -3.28
C GLY A 188 8.09 -8.68 -4.48
N LEU A 189 7.63 -9.00 -5.69
CA LEU A 189 8.18 -8.57 -6.95
C LEU A 189 7.09 -7.89 -7.77
N SER A 190 7.40 -6.84 -8.51
CA SER A 190 6.41 -6.19 -9.36
C SER A 190 7.05 -5.54 -10.58
N TYR A 191 6.36 -5.63 -11.72
CA TYR A 191 6.75 -5.05 -13.01
C TYR A 191 5.52 -4.88 -13.90
N HIS A 192 5.68 -4.21 -15.04
CA HIS A 192 4.62 -4.09 -16.04
C HIS A 192 4.99 -4.79 -17.34
N LEU A 193 3.95 -5.32 -17.98
CA LEU A 193 4.00 -5.83 -19.34
C LEU A 193 3.07 -5.00 -20.23
N ALA A 194 3.34 -5.01 -21.55
CA ALA A 194 2.40 -4.50 -22.52
C ALA A 194 1.07 -5.28 -22.45
N ASP A 195 -0.05 -4.58 -22.45
CA ASP A 195 -1.36 -5.21 -22.41
C ASP A 195 -1.74 -5.70 -23.83
N PRO A 196 -1.96 -7.00 -24.04
CA PRO A 196 -2.35 -7.53 -25.34
C PRO A 196 -3.78 -7.11 -25.74
N ARG A 197 -4.60 -6.65 -24.81
CA ARG A 197 -5.99 -6.22 -25.02
C ARG A 197 -6.30 -4.90 -24.29
N PRO A 198 -5.59 -3.82 -24.64
CA PRO A 198 -5.61 -2.60 -23.85
C PRO A 198 -6.97 -1.86 -23.88
N ASP A 199 -7.75 -2.07 -24.92
CA ASP A 199 -9.02 -1.38 -25.16
C ASP A 199 -10.25 -2.17 -24.69
N GLU A 200 -10.03 -3.41 -24.17
CA GLU A 200 -11.10 -4.26 -23.65
C GLU A 200 -11.24 -4.13 -22.13
N PRO A 201 -12.49 -4.18 -21.60
CA PRO A 201 -12.71 -4.35 -20.18
C PRO A 201 -12.13 -5.70 -19.72
N THR A 202 -11.08 -5.68 -18.91
CA THR A 202 -10.35 -6.87 -18.47
C THR A 202 -10.42 -7.02 -16.98
N ASP A 203 -10.81 -8.22 -16.50
CA ASP A 203 -10.78 -8.56 -15.07
C ASP A 203 -9.32 -8.61 -14.58
N ALA A 204 -9.09 -8.17 -13.36
CA ALA A 204 -7.86 -8.51 -12.67
C ALA A 204 -7.85 -10.00 -12.31
N ARG A 205 -6.66 -10.57 -12.16
CA ARG A 205 -6.48 -11.99 -11.80
C ARG A 205 -5.62 -12.10 -10.56
N LEU A 206 -5.99 -13.00 -9.69
CA LEU A 206 -5.23 -13.37 -8.51
C LEU A 206 -5.11 -14.89 -8.48
N ARG A 207 -3.96 -15.40 -8.90
CA ARG A 207 -3.67 -16.82 -8.98
C ARG A 207 -2.83 -17.24 -7.80
N VAL A 208 -3.37 -18.14 -6.99
CA VAL A 208 -2.67 -18.76 -5.86
C VAL A 208 -1.98 -20.05 -6.32
N PHE A 209 -0.78 -20.28 -5.86
CA PHE A 209 -0.02 -21.51 -6.06
C PHE A 209 0.71 -21.92 -4.78
N ASP A 210 1.34 -23.08 -4.79
CA ASP A 210 2.04 -23.58 -3.60
C ASP A 210 3.18 -22.65 -3.17
N GLY A 211 3.00 -22.02 -2.01
CA GLY A 211 3.97 -21.12 -1.39
C GLY A 211 3.97 -19.69 -1.92
N GLY A 212 2.96 -19.28 -2.72
CA GLY A 212 2.88 -17.91 -3.22
C GLY A 212 1.60 -17.58 -3.98
N TYR A 213 1.59 -16.41 -4.60
CA TYR A 213 0.52 -16.01 -5.50
C TYR A 213 1.00 -14.93 -6.49
N ILE A 214 0.26 -14.78 -7.58
CA ILE A 214 0.48 -13.77 -8.61
C ILE A 214 -0.79 -12.95 -8.75
N GLY A 215 -0.67 -11.62 -8.67
CA GLY A 215 -1.71 -10.67 -9.03
C GLY A 215 -1.40 -10.03 -10.38
N ILE A 216 -2.39 -9.97 -11.25
CA ILE A 216 -2.32 -9.33 -12.56
C ILE A 216 -3.45 -8.31 -12.64
N ALA A 217 -3.11 -7.05 -12.85
CA ALA A 217 -4.10 -5.98 -12.89
C ALA A 217 -3.87 -5.07 -14.10
N PRO A 218 -4.90 -4.84 -14.96
CA PRO A 218 -4.81 -3.83 -16.01
C PRO A 218 -4.65 -2.43 -15.39
N VAL A 219 -3.75 -1.64 -15.97
CA VAL A 219 -3.47 -0.26 -15.55
C VAL A 219 -3.51 0.66 -16.78
N PRO A 220 -3.57 1.99 -16.60
CA PRO A 220 -3.46 2.94 -17.71
C PRO A 220 -2.17 2.77 -18.52
N GLY A 221 -2.13 3.36 -19.72
CA GLY A 221 -0.93 3.34 -20.57
C GLY A 221 -0.73 2.02 -21.31
N ARG A 222 -1.83 1.29 -21.62
CA ARG A 222 -1.80 0.03 -22.38
C ARG A 222 -0.92 -1.04 -21.73
N ARG A 223 -0.95 -1.12 -20.39
CA ARG A 223 -0.10 -1.99 -19.58
C ARG A 223 -0.91 -2.83 -18.62
N VAL A 224 -0.31 -3.93 -18.20
CA VAL A 224 -0.75 -4.71 -17.04
C VAL A 224 0.35 -4.76 -16.01
N ASN A 225 0.01 -4.61 -14.76
CA ASN A 225 0.92 -4.85 -13.65
C ASN A 225 0.92 -6.33 -13.30
N VAL A 226 2.09 -6.89 -13.10
CA VAL A 226 2.30 -8.24 -12.55
C VAL A 226 2.95 -8.07 -11.18
N GLY A 227 2.27 -8.56 -10.14
CA GLY A 227 2.78 -8.61 -8.77
C GLY A 227 2.91 -10.07 -8.33
N ILE A 228 4.08 -10.45 -7.83
CA ILE A 228 4.38 -11.81 -7.38
C ILE A 228 4.73 -11.76 -5.90
N VAL A 229 4.13 -12.62 -5.09
CA VAL A 229 4.51 -12.80 -3.68
C VAL A 229 4.95 -14.24 -3.47
N LEU A 230 6.16 -14.40 -2.95
CA LEU A 230 6.78 -15.69 -2.68
C LEU A 230 7.06 -15.85 -1.18
N GLY A 231 6.64 -16.97 -0.64
CA GLY A 231 6.91 -17.36 0.75
C GLY A 231 8.28 -18.05 0.94
N PRO A 232 8.63 -18.42 2.18
CA PRO A 232 9.95 -18.97 2.51
C PRO A 232 10.34 -20.22 1.72
N ALA A 233 9.40 -21.10 1.45
CA ALA A 233 9.65 -22.34 0.68
C ALA A 233 10.24 -22.08 -0.72
N TRP A 234 9.94 -20.91 -1.31
CA TRP A 234 10.50 -20.51 -2.59
C TRP A 234 11.96 -20.12 -2.51
N ARG A 235 12.42 -19.51 -1.40
CA ARG A 235 13.83 -19.23 -1.19
C ARG A 235 14.68 -20.50 -1.31
N ASP A 236 14.25 -21.58 -0.66
CA ASP A 236 14.94 -22.87 -0.67
C ASP A 236 14.87 -23.53 -2.05
N ARG A 237 13.74 -23.38 -2.75
CA ARG A 237 13.59 -23.86 -4.14
C ARG A 237 14.54 -23.12 -5.09
N LEU A 238 14.59 -21.80 -5.02
CA LEU A 238 15.48 -20.98 -5.83
C LEU A 238 16.95 -21.25 -5.55
N ALA A 239 17.33 -21.41 -4.28
CA ALA A 239 18.70 -21.75 -3.90
C ALA A 239 19.12 -23.12 -4.46
N ARG A 240 18.25 -24.14 -4.35
CA ARG A 240 18.51 -25.47 -4.92
C ARG A 240 18.59 -25.49 -6.45
N ALA A 241 17.81 -24.61 -7.10
CA ALA A 241 17.86 -24.46 -8.56
C ALA A 241 19.05 -23.62 -9.06
N GLY A 242 19.90 -23.10 -8.17
CA GLY A 242 20.99 -22.19 -8.55
C GLY A 242 20.50 -20.88 -9.17
N ALA A 243 19.25 -20.50 -8.88
CA ALA A 243 18.64 -19.30 -9.45
C ALA A 243 19.31 -18.04 -8.93
N SER A 244 19.38 -17.01 -9.79
CA SER A 244 19.86 -15.69 -9.38
C SER A 244 18.97 -15.09 -8.30
N THR A 245 19.59 -14.48 -7.30
CA THR A 245 18.87 -13.76 -6.21
C THR A 245 18.40 -12.36 -6.63
N THR A 246 18.70 -11.92 -7.86
CA THR A 246 18.16 -10.66 -8.39
C THR A 246 16.65 -10.79 -8.63
N ALA A 247 15.92 -9.67 -8.53
CA ALA A 247 14.47 -9.66 -8.77
C ALA A 247 14.09 -10.27 -10.13
N THR A 248 14.85 -9.94 -11.18
CA THR A 248 14.64 -10.52 -12.54
C THR A 248 14.92 -12.02 -12.56
N GLY A 249 16.00 -12.49 -11.91
CA GLY A 249 16.33 -13.91 -11.84
C GLY A 249 15.30 -14.73 -11.08
N ILE A 250 14.73 -14.17 -10.00
CA ILE A 250 13.65 -14.81 -9.25
C ILE A 250 12.40 -14.97 -10.13
N VAL A 251 12.00 -13.91 -10.86
CA VAL A 251 10.85 -13.98 -11.78
C VAL A 251 11.07 -15.05 -12.85
N ALA A 252 12.28 -15.12 -13.43
CA ALA A 252 12.60 -16.13 -14.44
C ALA A 252 12.54 -17.58 -13.92
N ALA A 253 12.77 -17.76 -12.62
CA ALA A 253 12.76 -19.10 -11.99
C ALA A 253 11.36 -19.55 -11.53
N VAL A 254 10.35 -18.64 -11.51
CA VAL A 254 8.96 -19.06 -11.27
C VAL A 254 8.46 -19.88 -12.46
N PRO A 255 7.99 -21.14 -12.26
CA PRO A 255 7.59 -21.99 -13.37
C PRO A 255 6.50 -21.38 -14.24
N ALA A 256 6.54 -21.65 -15.54
CA ALA A 256 5.52 -21.20 -16.49
C ALA A 256 4.11 -21.69 -16.14
N THR A 257 4.01 -22.87 -15.52
CA THR A 257 2.75 -23.45 -15.07
C THR A 257 2.08 -22.65 -13.95
N GLU A 258 2.85 -21.89 -13.18
CA GLU A 258 2.35 -21.05 -12.10
C GLU A 258 1.93 -19.66 -12.62
N VAL A 259 2.62 -19.15 -13.61
CA VAL A 259 2.25 -17.95 -14.38
C VAL A 259 1.53 -18.44 -15.63
N ASP A 260 0.32 -17.99 -15.91
CA ASP A 260 -0.42 -18.38 -17.14
C ASP A 260 0.48 -18.20 -18.38
N PRO A 261 0.86 -19.31 -19.06
CA PRO A 261 2.04 -19.30 -19.94
C PRO A 261 1.86 -18.45 -21.19
N ALA A 262 0.63 -18.37 -21.69
CA ALA A 262 0.38 -17.87 -23.05
C ALA A 262 0.36 -16.33 -23.15
N THR A 263 0.20 -15.60 -22.07
CA THR A 263 -0.07 -14.16 -22.16
C THR A 263 0.86 -13.27 -21.34
N TRP A 264 1.42 -13.77 -20.23
CA TRP A 264 2.02 -12.92 -19.22
C TRP A 264 3.53 -13.16 -19.01
N ARG A 265 4.04 -14.31 -19.41
CA ARG A 265 5.46 -14.62 -19.29
C ARG A 265 6.27 -14.05 -20.46
N ASP A 266 5.71 -14.15 -21.67
CA ASP A 266 6.37 -13.79 -22.93
C ASP A 266 5.98 -12.38 -23.39
N GLY A 267 5.18 -11.65 -22.59
CA GLY A 267 4.81 -10.26 -22.86
C GLY A 267 6.02 -9.32 -22.82
N GLU A 268 6.01 -8.29 -23.65
CA GLU A 268 7.01 -7.24 -23.65
C GLU A 268 7.03 -6.52 -22.29
N ARG A 269 8.20 -6.53 -21.64
CA ARG A 269 8.38 -5.88 -20.34
C ARG A 269 8.59 -4.38 -20.53
N CYS A 270 7.75 -3.58 -19.84
CA CYS A 270 7.76 -2.14 -19.93
C CYS A 270 8.72 -1.45 -18.94
N ASP A 271 9.12 -2.15 -17.86
CA ASP A 271 10.00 -1.60 -16.81
C ASP A 271 10.80 -2.69 -16.11
N PRO A 272 11.85 -2.33 -15.35
CA PRO A 272 12.61 -3.28 -14.55
C PRO A 272 11.75 -3.92 -13.46
N VAL A 273 12.07 -5.17 -13.09
CA VAL A 273 11.45 -5.82 -11.94
C VAL A 273 11.88 -5.12 -10.66
N ALA A 274 10.90 -4.58 -9.93
CA ALA A 274 11.11 -4.04 -8.61
C ALA A 274 10.85 -5.11 -7.54
N GLY A 275 11.68 -5.14 -6.50
CA GLY A 275 11.57 -6.07 -5.39
C GLY A 275 11.39 -5.36 -4.04
N ALA A 276 10.71 -6.03 -3.12
CA ALA A 276 10.60 -5.67 -1.71
C ALA A 276 10.76 -6.93 -0.84
N ALA A 277 11.70 -6.90 0.08
CA ALA A 277 11.97 -7.98 1.03
C ALA A 277 12.59 -7.41 2.34
N PRO A 278 12.15 -7.90 3.50
CA PRO A 278 10.94 -8.69 3.71
C PRO A 278 9.67 -7.89 3.42
N LEU A 279 8.60 -8.56 2.98
CA LEU A 279 7.28 -7.96 2.92
C LEU A 279 6.66 -7.91 4.31
N GLY A 280 5.97 -6.78 4.56
CA GLY A 280 5.20 -6.61 5.78
C GLY A 280 6.03 -6.08 6.94
N GLY A 281 5.30 -5.52 7.88
CA GLY A 281 5.81 -4.98 9.13
C GLY A 281 4.63 -4.59 10.01
N ARG A 282 4.86 -4.38 11.28
CA ARG A 282 3.83 -3.90 12.21
C ARG A 282 4.42 -2.88 13.17
N VAL A 283 3.56 -2.08 13.74
CA VAL A 283 3.94 -1.13 14.78
C VAL A 283 3.10 -1.37 16.03
N THR A 284 3.65 -1.04 17.19
CA THR A 284 2.93 -1.12 18.46
C THR A 284 2.04 0.08 18.71
N ARG A 285 2.39 1.23 18.13
CA ARG A 285 1.62 2.49 18.14
C ARG A 285 1.87 3.22 16.82
N ARG A 286 0.93 4.05 16.39
CA ARG A 286 0.98 4.79 15.11
C ARG A 286 1.28 6.28 15.29
N ALA A 287 1.29 6.75 16.53
CA ALA A 287 1.66 8.11 16.86
C ALA A 287 2.11 8.23 18.33
N GLY A 288 2.84 9.27 18.63
CA GLY A 288 3.27 9.66 19.96
C GLY A 288 3.67 11.14 20.02
N PRO A 289 4.21 11.61 21.13
CA PRO A 289 4.66 13.00 21.24
C PRO A 289 5.65 13.35 20.12
N GLY A 290 5.31 14.35 19.30
CA GLY A 290 6.15 14.84 18.21
C GLY A 290 6.25 13.95 16.97
N TRP A 291 5.59 12.79 16.89
CA TRP A 291 5.69 11.91 15.72
C TRP A 291 4.39 11.18 15.36
N TRP A 292 4.16 10.97 14.05
CA TRP A 292 3.05 10.21 13.46
C TRP A 292 3.55 9.27 12.36
N LEU A 293 2.78 8.23 12.07
CA LEU A 293 3.04 7.31 10.95
C LEU A 293 1.80 7.29 10.05
N VAL A 294 2.01 7.24 8.73
CA VAL A 294 0.94 7.11 7.72
C VAL A 294 1.34 6.15 6.60
N GLY A 295 0.39 5.69 5.80
CA GLY A 295 0.63 4.72 4.75
C GLY A 295 1.13 3.39 5.31
N ASP A 296 2.05 2.71 4.61
CA ASP A 296 2.58 1.41 5.04
C ASP A 296 3.44 1.51 6.31
N ALA A 297 3.86 2.71 6.72
CA ALA A 297 4.57 2.92 7.98
C ALA A 297 3.70 2.64 9.21
N VAL A 298 2.36 2.68 9.11
CA VAL A 298 1.44 2.27 10.20
C VAL A 298 1.37 0.75 10.41
N GLY A 299 2.04 -0.01 9.55
CA GLY A 299 2.01 -1.46 9.47
C GLY A 299 1.34 -1.93 8.19
N PHE A 300 1.94 -2.94 7.60
CA PHE A 300 1.51 -3.58 6.36
C PHE A 300 1.55 -5.10 6.54
N LEU A 301 0.47 -5.81 6.26
CA LEU A 301 0.41 -7.26 6.43
C LEU A 301 0.84 -7.98 5.16
N ASP A 302 0.11 -7.75 4.06
CA ASP A 302 0.27 -8.48 2.79
C ASP A 302 -0.56 -7.78 1.68
N PRO A 303 -0.11 -7.76 0.42
CA PRO A 303 -0.82 -7.07 -0.67
C PRO A 303 -2.05 -7.83 -1.20
N PHE A 304 -2.34 -9.04 -0.74
CA PHE A 304 -3.39 -9.94 -1.29
C PHE A 304 -4.76 -9.27 -1.41
N THR A 305 -5.14 -8.46 -0.44
CA THR A 305 -6.48 -7.84 -0.39
C THR A 305 -6.62 -6.55 -1.20
N GLY A 306 -5.52 -6.01 -1.73
CA GLY A 306 -5.54 -4.80 -2.56
C GLY A 306 -5.90 -3.51 -1.81
N GLU A 307 -5.73 -3.46 -0.48
CA GLU A 307 -6.18 -2.35 0.38
C GLU A 307 -5.15 -1.24 0.59
N GLY A 308 -3.90 -1.46 0.18
CA GLY A 308 -2.78 -0.59 0.57
C GLY A 308 -3.01 0.88 0.25
N LEU A 309 -3.50 1.21 -0.94
CA LEU A 309 -3.75 2.59 -1.35
C LEU A 309 -4.87 3.25 -0.54
N HIS A 310 -6.02 2.56 -0.39
CA HIS A 310 -7.14 3.09 0.39
C HIS A 310 -6.74 3.30 1.85
N ARG A 311 -6.09 2.32 2.46
CA ARG A 311 -5.59 2.39 3.84
C ARG A 311 -4.60 3.55 4.03
N ALA A 312 -3.72 3.77 3.06
CA ALA A 312 -2.80 4.90 3.08
C ALA A 312 -3.54 6.23 3.10
N LEU A 313 -4.52 6.43 2.21
CA LEU A 313 -5.31 7.67 2.14
C LEU A 313 -6.14 7.90 3.41
N VAL A 314 -6.80 6.88 3.95
CA VAL A 314 -7.53 7.00 5.23
C VAL A 314 -6.59 7.37 6.37
N SER A 315 -5.39 6.77 6.42
CA SER A 315 -4.41 7.12 7.44
C SER A 315 -3.99 8.58 7.38
N THR A 316 -3.84 9.14 6.18
CA THR A 316 -3.48 10.56 6.00
C THR A 316 -4.61 11.51 6.40
N GLU A 317 -5.86 11.18 6.07
CA GLU A 317 -7.03 11.95 6.47
C GLU A 317 -7.16 12.04 8.00
N LEU A 318 -7.03 10.89 8.69
CA LEU A 318 -7.06 10.83 10.16
C LEU A 318 -5.86 11.52 10.80
N ALA A 319 -4.65 11.36 10.23
CA ALA A 319 -3.45 11.99 10.72
C ALA A 319 -3.50 13.53 10.57
N ALA A 320 -3.99 14.04 9.43
CA ALA A 320 -4.10 15.47 9.20
C ALA A 320 -4.95 16.16 10.28
N ALA A 321 -6.11 15.58 10.62
CA ALA A 321 -6.96 16.10 11.68
C ALA A 321 -6.26 16.10 13.05
N ALA A 322 -5.57 15.00 13.39
CA ALA A 322 -4.88 14.85 14.67
C ALA A 322 -3.65 15.76 14.78
N ILE A 323 -2.87 15.89 13.69
CA ILE A 323 -1.69 16.77 13.63
C ILE A 323 -2.10 18.24 13.80
N ARG A 324 -3.16 18.70 13.12
CA ARG A 324 -3.70 20.03 13.29
C ARG A 324 -4.08 20.30 14.75
N ALA A 325 -4.85 19.38 15.37
CA ALA A 325 -5.22 19.53 16.76
C ALA A 325 -4.02 19.55 17.72
N ALA A 326 -2.94 18.82 17.40
CA ALA A 326 -1.71 18.82 18.18
C ALA A 326 -0.89 20.10 18.03
N LEU A 327 -0.88 20.72 16.85
CA LEU A 327 -0.21 22.01 16.61
C LEU A 327 -0.99 23.17 17.22
N ASP A 328 -2.34 23.17 17.10
CA ASP A 328 -3.21 24.18 17.67
C ASP A 328 -3.16 24.20 19.21
N ARG A 329 -2.96 23.01 19.83
CA ARG A 329 -2.93 22.82 21.28
C ARG A 329 -1.80 21.88 21.69
N PRO A 330 -0.55 22.36 21.76
CA PRO A 330 0.62 21.52 22.05
C PRO A 330 0.52 20.74 23.36
N GLU A 331 -0.15 21.28 24.36
CA GLU A 331 -0.40 20.61 25.65
C GLU A 331 -1.31 19.36 25.51
N GLN A 332 -2.09 19.27 24.42
CA GLN A 332 -2.96 18.14 24.11
C GLN A 332 -2.37 17.20 23.04
N ALA A 333 -1.14 17.42 22.58
CA ALA A 333 -0.53 16.64 21.49
C ALA A 333 -0.53 15.12 21.78
N ALA A 334 -0.24 14.71 23.02
CA ALA A 334 -0.29 13.30 23.42
C ALA A 334 -1.72 12.71 23.31
N ARG A 335 -2.74 13.51 23.63
CA ARG A 335 -4.15 13.11 23.50
C ARG A 335 -4.55 12.97 22.02
N ALA A 336 -4.13 13.91 21.17
CA ALA A 336 -4.36 13.87 19.73
C ALA A 336 -3.70 12.65 19.09
N ALA A 337 -2.44 12.33 19.45
CA ALA A 337 -1.74 11.14 18.99
C ALA A 337 -2.47 9.84 19.40
N ALA A 338 -2.90 9.73 20.66
CA ALA A 338 -3.67 8.60 21.14
C ALA A 338 -5.04 8.48 20.46
N ALA A 339 -5.69 9.61 20.13
CA ALA A 339 -6.96 9.62 19.40
C ALA A 339 -6.79 9.10 17.97
N TYR A 340 -5.72 9.50 17.27
CA TYR A 340 -5.37 8.97 15.96
C TYR A 340 -5.13 7.46 16.00
N ASP A 341 -4.31 6.96 16.92
CA ASP A 341 -4.02 5.53 17.04
C ASP A 341 -5.30 4.71 17.27
N ARG A 342 -6.19 5.17 18.17
CA ARG A 342 -7.50 4.54 18.40
C ARG A 342 -8.43 4.62 17.17
N ALA A 343 -8.42 5.73 16.43
CA ALA A 343 -9.23 5.90 15.23
C ALA A 343 -8.79 4.92 14.14
N MET A 344 -7.49 4.80 13.90
CA MET A 344 -6.91 3.81 13.00
C MET A 344 -7.27 2.38 13.40
N GLN A 345 -7.14 2.04 14.68
CA GLN A 345 -7.49 0.72 15.17
C GLN A 345 -8.98 0.42 14.96
N ARG A 346 -9.89 1.32 15.35
CA ARG A 346 -11.35 1.13 15.12
C ARG A 346 -11.69 1.00 13.65
N ARG A 347 -11.07 1.81 12.79
CA ARG A 347 -11.35 1.83 11.34
C ARG A 347 -10.95 0.53 10.65
N PHE A 348 -9.85 -0.10 11.09
CA PHE A 348 -9.25 -1.24 10.39
C PHE A 348 -9.30 -2.57 11.15
N ALA A 349 -9.73 -2.62 12.41
CA ALA A 349 -9.71 -3.86 13.21
C ALA A 349 -10.42 -5.04 12.53
N ALA A 350 -11.63 -4.83 12.02
CA ALA A 350 -12.38 -5.88 11.32
C ALA A 350 -11.71 -6.29 10.00
N LYS A 351 -11.15 -5.33 9.28
CA LYS A 351 -10.44 -5.58 8.04
C LYS A 351 -9.14 -6.33 8.28
N ASP A 352 -8.40 -5.96 9.33
CA ASP A 352 -7.19 -6.67 9.75
C ASP A 352 -7.53 -8.12 10.17
N ALA A 353 -8.63 -8.33 10.90
CA ALA A 353 -9.09 -9.67 11.25
C ALA A 353 -9.46 -10.51 10.01
N LEU A 354 -10.15 -9.90 9.03
CA LEU A 354 -10.46 -10.55 7.76
C LEU A 354 -9.19 -10.89 6.98
N SER A 355 -8.24 -9.96 6.91
CA SER A 355 -6.95 -10.20 6.24
C SER A 355 -6.17 -11.34 6.90
N TRP A 356 -6.19 -11.44 8.23
CA TRP A 356 -5.62 -12.58 8.94
C TRP A 356 -6.34 -13.89 8.65
N LEU A 357 -7.67 -13.88 8.55
CA LEU A 357 -8.45 -15.04 8.16
C LEU A 357 -8.08 -15.52 6.75
N VAL A 358 -7.97 -14.60 5.79
CA VAL A 358 -7.50 -14.91 4.43
C VAL A 358 -6.10 -15.53 4.44
N GLN A 359 -5.17 -14.98 5.23
CA GLN A 359 -3.83 -15.54 5.38
C GLN A 359 -3.83 -16.95 5.99
N ALA A 360 -4.75 -17.24 6.93
CA ALA A 360 -4.91 -18.58 7.49
C ALA A 360 -5.40 -19.60 6.46
N PHE A 361 -6.28 -19.18 5.53
CA PHE A 361 -6.70 -20.02 4.40
C PHE A 361 -5.56 -20.20 3.39
N LEU A 362 -4.84 -19.14 3.03
CA LEU A 362 -3.68 -19.20 2.12
C LEU A 362 -2.57 -20.13 2.64
N ALA A 363 -2.39 -20.18 3.95
CA ALA A 363 -1.42 -21.09 4.57
C ALA A 363 -1.81 -22.57 4.49
N ARG A 364 -3.06 -22.88 4.07
CA ARG A 364 -3.61 -24.23 3.95
C ARG A 364 -4.25 -24.43 2.56
N PRO A 365 -3.50 -24.86 1.55
CA PRO A 365 -3.98 -24.93 0.16
C PRO A 365 -5.33 -25.63 -0.01
N ALA A 366 -5.58 -26.73 0.68
CA ALA A 366 -6.85 -27.46 0.61
C ALA A 366 -8.03 -26.63 1.16
N SER A 367 -7.83 -25.88 2.25
CA SER A 367 -8.86 -25.01 2.83
C SER A 367 -9.15 -23.82 1.91
N PHE A 368 -8.10 -23.26 1.30
CA PHE A 368 -8.24 -22.17 0.34
C PHE A 368 -8.99 -22.63 -0.92
N GLU A 369 -8.62 -23.80 -1.48
CA GLU A 369 -9.31 -24.43 -2.60
C GLU A 369 -10.80 -24.64 -2.29
N TYR A 370 -11.10 -25.20 -1.12
CA TYR A 370 -12.47 -25.42 -0.69
C TYR A 370 -13.27 -24.09 -0.65
N ALA A 371 -12.74 -23.06 0.02
CA ALA A 371 -13.41 -21.78 0.10
C ALA A 371 -13.61 -21.12 -1.28
N ALA A 372 -12.61 -21.23 -2.17
CA ALA A 372 -12.70 -20.72 -3.53
C ALA A 372 -13.77 -21.42 -4.36
N ARG A 373 -13.91 -22.75 -4.25
CA ARG A 373 -15.02 -23.52 -4.88
C ARG A 373 -16.39 -23.07 -4.38
N ARG A 374 -16.51 -22.80 -3.07
CA ARG A 374 -17.76 -22.28 -2.50
C ARG A 374 -18.10 -20.89 -3.01
N LEU A 375 -17.11 -19.99 -3.10
CA LEU A 375 -17.30 -18.69 -3.72
C LEU A 375 -17.72 -18.82 -5.21
N ALA A 376 -17.14 -19.76 -5.94
CA ALA A 376 -17.48 -20.00 -7.34
C ALA A 376 -18.94 -20.45 -7.51
N THR A 377 -19.44 -21.32 -6.63
CA THR A 377 -20.75 -21.98 -6.77
C THR A 377 -21.90 -21.28 -6.03
N ARG A 378 -21.62 -20.32 -5.12
CA ARG A 378 -22.62 -19.65 -4.26
C ARG A 378 -22.71 -18.15 -4.58
N PRO A 379 -23.59 -17.71 -5.48
CA PRO A 379 -23.68 -16.32 -5.94
C PRO A 379 -23.85 -15.30 -4.80
N GLY A 380 -24.73 -15.56 -3.82
CA GLY A 380 -24.96 -14.66 -2.69
C GLY A 380 -23.75 -14.50 -1.77
N VAL A 381 -23.01 -15.59 -1.52
CA VAL A 381 -21.75 -15.55 -0.73
C VAL A 381 -20.67 -14.79 -1.49
N ARG A 382 -20.53 -15.06 -2.78
CA ARG A 382 -19.60 -14.39 -3.67
C ARG A 382 -19.88 -12.88 -3.75
N ALA A 383 -21.14 -12.48 -3.93
CA ALA A 383 -21.53 -11.07 -3.96
C ALA A 383 -21.19 -10.35 -2.64
N THR A 384 -21.53 -10.97 -1.49
CA THR A 384 -21.18 -10.41 -0.19
C THR A 384 -19.66 -10.27 -0.02
N MET A 385 -18.88 -11.30 -0.40
CA MET A 385 -17.42 -11.23 -0.34
C MET A 385 -16.88 -10.11 -1.25
N GLY A 386 -17.42 -9.94 -2.45
CA GLY A 386 -17.04 -8.87 -3.37
C GLY A 386 -17.28 -7.48 -2.76
N LEU A 387 -18.43 -7.25 -2.14
CA LEU A 387 -18.76 -5.99 -1.45
C LEU A 387 -17.81 -5.72 -0.27
N VAL A 388 -17.49 -6.75 0.52
CA VAL A 388 -16.56 -6.66 1.66
C VAL A 388 -15.14 -6.35 1.19
N MET A 389 -14.67 -7.04 0.15
CA MET A 389 -13.34 -6.80 -0.42
C MET A 389 -13.25 -5.44 -1.10
N GLY A 390 -14.36 -4.96 -1.66
CA GLY A 390 -14.48 -3.63 -2.27
C GLY A 390 -14.61 -2.47 -1.29
N ASP A 391 -14.62 -2.73 0.02
CA ASP A 391 -14.89 -1.71 1.07
C ASP A 391 -16.26 -1.02 0.94
N LEU A 392 -17.19 -1.60 0.18
CA LEU A 392 -18.55 -1.09 -0.04
C LEU A 392 -19.50 -1.41 1.10
N VAL A 393 -19.17 -2.41 1.90
CA VAL A 393 -19.82 -2.76 3.17
C VAL A 393 -18.77 -3.02 4.25
N PRO A 394 -19.14 -2.88 5.54
CA PRO A 394 -18.20 -3.12 6.64
C PRO A 394 -17.62 -4.54 6.61
N ALA A 395 -16.33 -4.65 6.88
CA ALA A 395 -15.60 -5.94 6.90
C ALA A 395 -16.17 -6.94 7.93
N THR A 396 -16.91 -6.46 8.94
CA THR A 396 -17.65 -7.30 9.89
C THR A 396 -18.64 -8.24 9.21
N ARG A 397 -19.15 -7.88 8.01
CA ARG A 397 -20.02 -8.79 7.23
C ARG A 397 -19.28 -10.05 6.78
N GLY A 398 -18.00 -9.94 6.43
CA GLY A 398 -17.14 -11.08 6.08
C GLY A 398 -16.70 -11.92 7.28
N LEU A 399 -16.85 -11.40 8.49
CA LEU A 399 -16.57 -12.07 9.76
C LEU A 399 -17.85 -12.57 10.47
N ASP A 400 -19.04 -12.29 9.91
CA ASP A 400 -20.31 -12.74 10.47
C ASP A 400 -20.36 -14.28 10.50
N PRO A 401 -20.68 -14.90 11.66
CA PRO A 401 -20.73 -16.37 11.77
C PRO A 401 -21.69 -17.01 10.76
N ARG A 402 -22.81 -16.33 10.42
CA ARG A 402 -23.77 -16.84 9.42
C ARG A 402 -23.18 -16.82 8.02
N PHE A 403 -22.43 -15.74 7.69
CA PHE A 403 -21.69 -15.66 6.43
C PHE A 403 -20.62 -16.74 6.34
N LEU A 404 -19.82 -16.92 7.41
CA LEU A 404 -18.78 -17.95 7.46
C LEU A 404 -19.39 -19.37 7.39
N ALA A 405 -20.49 -19.62 8.08
CA ALA A 405 -21.24 -20.85 7.95
C ALA A 405 -21.73 -21.06 6.50
N SER A 406 -22.29 -20.03 5.87
CA SER A 406 -22.71 -20.10 4.46
C SER A 406 -21.55 -20.32 3.49
N LEU A 407 -20.36 -19.81 3.80
CA LEU A 407 -19.15 -20.04 2.99
C LEU A 407 -18.61 -21.47 3.17
N LEU A 408 -18.66 -22.02 4.39
CA LEU A 408 -17.97 -23.26 4.75
C LEU A 408 -18.90 -24.48 4.85
N ALA A 409 -20.22 -24.30 4.88
CA ALA A 409 -21.15 -25.43 4.89
C ALA A 409 -20.96 -26.33 3.67
N PRO A 410 -21.22 -27.66 3.79
CA PRO A 410 -21.10 -28.64 2.70
C PRO A 410 -21.99 -28.31 1.49
#